data_695cf94b873ad10fb95f1ae1316fbdd7
#
_entry.id   695cf94b873ad10fb95f1ae1316fbdd7
#
_cell.length_a   1.000
_cell.length_b   1.000
_cell.length_c   1.000
_cell.angle_alpha   90.00
_cell.angle_beta   90.00
_cell.angle_gamma   90.00
#
_symmetry.space_group_name_H-M   'P 1'
#
loop_
_entity.id
_entity.type
_entity.pdbx_description
1 polymer ?
#
loop_
_entity_poly.entity_id
_entity_poly.type
_entity_poly.pdbx_seq_one_letter_code
_entity_poly.pdbx_strand_id
1 'polypeptide(L)'
;LHSNKNHDYAAGGDPLGNFKRVAEIKKLYPGFPNDTPYGVALNYLLKQLDAVLWGLSQNIVHKCEGFGPRLQDISVYARLTRISLEDKASEGN
;
A
#
# COMPACT_ATOMS: atom_id res chain seq x y z
N LEU A 1 16.43 11.01 4.42
CA LEU A 1 15.69 10.16 3.49
C LEU A 1 14.45 9.58 4.13
N HIS A 2 14.61 8.97 5.29
CA HIS A 2 13.47 8.42 6.01
C HIS A 2 12.48 9.51 6.41
N SER A 3 13.00 10.68 6.78
CA SER A 3 12.15 11.80 7.18
C SER A 3 11.29 12.29 6.02
N ASN A 4 11.80 12.23 4.78
CA ASN A 4 11.03 12.66 3.62
C ASN A 4 9.86 11.71 3.35
N LYS A 5 10.09 10.39 3.43
CA LYS A 5 9.01 9.42 3.28
C LYS A 5 7.99 9.58 4.39
N ASN A 6 8.44 9.71 5.63
CA ASN A 6 7.54 9.93 6.75
C ASN A 6 6.71 11.20 6.56
N HIS A 7 7.33 12.25 6.03
CA HIS A 7 6.64 13.49 5.77
C HIS A 7 5.52 13.31 4.74
N ASP A 8 5.80 12.55 3.66
CA ASP A 8 4.79 12.26 2.64
C ASP A 8 3.61 11.48 3.23
N TYR A 9 3.90 10.45 4.02
CA TYR A 9 2.82 9.64 4.62
C TYR A 9 2.05 10.40 5.68
N ALA A 10 2.73 11.27 6.41
CA ALA A 10 2.06 12.09 7.43
C ALA A 10 1.19 13.17 6.79
N ALA A 11 1.68 13.81 5.74
CA ALA A 11 0.95 14.78 4.92
C ALA A 11 0.11 15.74 5.75
N GLY A 12 0.75 16.41 6.72
CA GLY A 12 0.08 17.38 7.56
C GLY A 12 -0.68 16.79 8.74
N GLY A 13 -0.46 15.51 9.07
CA GLY A 13 -1.16 14.86 10.16
C GLY A 13 -0.25 13.90 10.92
N ASP A 14 -0.85 12.83 11.41
CA ASP A 14 -0.19 11.80 12.20
C ASP A 14 0.83 11.04 11.34
N PRO A 15 2.13 10.99 11.76
CA PRO A 15 3.12 10.20 11.03
C PRO A 15 2.76 8.71 10.90
N LEU A 16 1.93 8.18 11.78
CA LEU A 16 1.47 6.79 11.74
C LEU A 16 0.12 6.64 11.05
N GLY A 17 -0.43 7.74 10.52
CA GLY A 17 -1.78 7.74 9.94
C GLY A 17 -1.95 6.72 8.83
N ASN A 18 -0.95 6.58 7.96
CA ASN A 18 -0.97 5.60 6.88
C ASN A 18 -1.11 4.18 7.43
N PHE A 19 -0.29 3.82 8.44
CA PHE A 19 -0.35 2.50 9.04
C PHE A 19 -1.67 2.25 9.74
N LYS A 20 -2.17 3.26 10.45
CA LYS A 20 -3.44 3.14 11.18
C LYS A 20 -4.61 2.90 10.25
N ARG A 21 -4.66 3.64 9.12
CA ARG A 21 -5.75 3.47 8.17
C ARG A 21 -5.68 2.10 7.48
N VAL A 22 -4.49 1.66 7.08
CA VAL A 22 -4.32 0.34 6.48
C VAL A 22 -4.72 -0.75 7.48
N ALA A 23 -4.33 -0.60 8.75
CA ALA A 23 -4.74 -1.55 9.80
C ALA A 23 -6.25 -1.63 9.94
N GLU A 24 -6.95 -0.47 9.88
CA GLU A 24 -8.40 -0.46 9.94
C GLU A 24 -9.04 -1.17 8.75
N ILE A 25 -8.50 -0.95 7.55
CA ILE A 25 -8.97 -1.66 6.35
C ILE A 25 -8.83 -3.17 6.54
N LYS A 26 -7.69 -3.60 7.06
CA LYS A 26 -7.41 -5.03 7.22
C LYS A 26 -8.29 -5.71 8.25
N LYS A 27 -8.84 -4.95 9.19
CA LYS A 27 -9.80 -5.51 10.15
C LYS A 27 -11.06 -6.03 9.48
N LEU A 28 -11.37 -5.53 8.29
CA LEU A 28 -12.52 -6.01 7.51
C LEU A 28 -12.27 -7.42 6.93
N TYR A 29 -11.03 -7.87 6.94
CA TYR A 29 -10.62 -9.14 6.33
C TYR A 29 -9.79 -9.94 7.33
N PRO A 30 -10.44 -10.48 8.39
CA PRO A 30 -9.68 -11.14 9.47
C PRO A 30 -8.90 -12.36 9.02
N GLY A 31 -9.29 -12.99 7.91
CA GLY A 31 -8.55 -14.13 7.35
C GLY A 31 -7.47 -13.76 6.35
N PHE A 32 -7.11 -12.48 6.26
CA PHE A 32 -6.14 -12.02 5.26
C PHE A 32 -4.80 -12.74 5.43
N PRO A 33 -4.24 -13.31 4.33
CA PRO A 33 -3.03 -14.13 4.41
C PRO A 33 -1.75 -13.29 4.47
N ASN A 34 -1.46 -12.72 5.64
CA ASN A 34 -0.34 -11.80 5.84
C ASN A 34 1.04 -12.44 5.61
N ASP A 35 1.14 -13.76 5.79
CA ASP A 35 2.41 -14.48 5.74
C ASP A 35 2.66 -15.17 4.41
N THR A 36 2.03 -14.68 3.36
CA THR A 36 2.21 -15.19 2.00
C THR A 36 2.83 -14.12 1.11
N PRO A 37 3.52 -14.51 0.01
CA PRO A 37 4.06 -13.50 -0.90
C PRO A 37 2.99 -12.56 -1.46
N TYR A 38 1.83 -13.09 -1.87
CA TYR A 38 0.76 -12.23 -2.39
C TYR A 38 0.16 -11.35 -1.29
N GLY A 39 0.13 -11.84 -0.04
CA GLY A 39 -0.33 -11.02 1.09
C GLY A 39 0.62 -9.85 1.37
N VAL A 40 1.92 -10.10 1.31
CA VAL A 40 2.92 -9.04 1.48
C VAL A 40 2.80 -8.01 0.35
N ALA A 41 2.69 -8.48 -0.89
CA ALA A 41 2.55 -7.57 -2.05
C ALA A 41 1.30 -6.70 -1.89
N LEU A 42 0.18 -7.29 -1.45
CA LEU A 42 -1.05 -6.53 -1.22
C LEU A 42 -0.92 -5.53 -0.08
N ASN A 43 -0.14 -5.84 0.96
CA ASN A 43 0.12 -4.88 2.03
C ASN A 43 0.84 -3.65 1.49
N TYR A 44 1.86 -3.83 0.65
CA TYR A 44 2.56 -2.71 0.03
C TYR A 44 1.63 -1.91 -0.88
N LEU A 45 0.79 -2.61 -1.64
CA LEU A 45 -0.19 -1.95 -2.50
C LEU A 45 -1.13 -1.08 -1.68
N LEU A 46 -1.65 -1.61 -0.57
CA LEU A 46 -2.56 -0.87 0.30
C LEU A 46 -1.90 0.38 0.87
N LYS A 47 -0.62 0.29 1.26
CA LYS A 47 0.09 1.45 1.78
C LYS A 47 0.20 2.56 0.75
N GLN A 48 0.52 2.21 -0.49
CA GLN A 48 0.62 3.20 -1.57
C GLN A 48 -0.75 3.77 -1.92
N LEU A 49 -1.75 2.91 -2.00
CA LEU A 49 -3.11 3.34 -2.32
C LEU A 49 -3.64 4.29 -1.24
N ASP A 50 -3.44 3.96 0.03
CA ASP A 50 -3.88 4.83 1.11
C ASP A 50 -3.23 6.21 1.02
N ALA A 51 -1.94 6.26 0.69
CA ALA A 51 -1.24 7.54 0.55
C ALA A 51 -1.88 8.39 -0.57
N VAL A 52 -2.26 7.77 -1.68
CA VAL A 52 -2.92 8.48 -2.78
C VAL A 52 -4.32 8.95 -2.32
N LEU A 53 -5.09 8.06 -1.72
CA LEU A 53 -6.45 8.40 -1.26
C LEU A 53 -6.42 9.51 -0.22
N TRP A 54 -5.50 9.43 0.73
CA TRP A 54 -5.36 10.45 1.76
C TRP A 54 -4.96 11.80 1.15
N GLY A 55 -3.94 11.78 0.28
CA GLY A 55 -3.47 13.01 -0.37
C GLY A 55 -4.58 13.68 -1.17
N LEU A 56 -5.33 12.90 -1.94
CA LEU A 56 -6.45 13.44 -2.72
C LEU A 56 -7.56 13.98 -1.81
N SER A 57 -7.88 13.27 -0.73
CA SER A 57 -8.94 13.68 0.18
C SER A 57 -8.60 14.97 0.93
N GLN A 58 -7.30 15.21 1.19
CA GLN A 58 -6.83 16.40 1.88
C GLN A 58 -6.37 17.50 0.94
N ASN A 59 -6.47 17.27 -0.37
CA ASN A 59 -6.00 18.20 -1.39
C ASN A 59 -4.52 18.55 -1.17
N ILE A 60 -3.71 17.53 -0.90
CA ILE A 60 -2.28 17.68 -0.60
C ILE A 60 -1.45 17.22 -1.80
N VAL A 61 -0.40 17.98 -2.12
CA VAL A 61 0.57 17.59 -3.15
C VAL A 61 1.81 17.06 -2.43
N HIS A 62 2.17 15.81 -2.69
CA HIS A 62 3.37 15.20 -2.11
C HIS A 62 4.61 15.82 -2.75
N LYS A 63 5.55 16.25 -1.89
CA LYS A 63 6.76 16.91 -2.36
C LYS A 63 7.86 15.95 -2.76
N CYS A 64 7.92 14.81 -2.10
CA CYS A 64 9.01 13.85 -2.29
C CYS A 64 8.65 12.76 -3.28
N GLU A 65 7.40 12.35 -3.29
CA GLU A 65 6.92 11.28 -4.16
C GLU A 65 5.49 11.59 -4.54
N GLY A 66 5.27 12.01 -5.76
CA GLY A 66 3.96 12.38 -6.25
C GLY A 66 3.03 11.18 -6.44
N PHE A 67 1.80 11.45 -6.86
CA PHE A 67 0.81 10.39 -7.08
C PHE A 67 1.20 9.48 -8.25
N GLY A 68 1.86 10.02 -9.27
CA GLY A 68 2.31 9.21 -10.41
C GLY A 68 3.19 8.04 -10.00
N PRO A 69 4.32 8.30 -9.31
CA PRO A 69 5.17 7.20 -8.82
C PRO A 69 4.45 6.23 -7.90
N ARG A 70 3.56 6.71 -7.04
CA ARG A 70 2.79 5.82 -6.16
C ARG A 70 1.86 4.91 -6.94
N LEU A 71 1.18 5.45 -7.96
CA LEU A 71 0.31 4.66 -8.81
C LEU A 71 1.11 3.65 -9.65
N GLN A 72 2.32 4.03 -10.06
CA GLN A 72 3.22 3.11 -10.73
C GLN A 72 3.58 1.93 -9.80
N ASP A 73 3.90 2.22 -8.54
CA ASP A 73 4.20 1.18 -7.56
C ASP A 73 3.00 0.27 -7.36
N ILE A 74 1.78 0.83 -7.30
CA ILE A 74 0.56 0.04 -7.17
C ILE A 74 0.44 -0.94 -8.33
N SER A 75 0.73 -0.49 -9.56
CA SER A 75 0.66 -1.37 -10.73
C SER A 75 1.67 -2.52 -10.63
N VAL A 76 2.86 -2.25 -10.09
CA VAL A 76 3.89 -3.27 -9.90
C VAL A 76 3.43 -4.29 -8.85
N TYR A 77 2.94 -3.82 -7.71
CA TYR A 77 2.48 -4.72 -6.65
C TYR A 77 1.27 -5.53 -7.07
N ALA A 78 0.36 -4.94 -7.86
CA ALA A 78 -0.78 -5.68 -8.41
C ALA A 78 -0.31 -6.81 -9.32
N ARG A 79 0.67 -6.55 -10.15
CA ARG A 79 1.25 -7.54 -11.04
C ARG A 79 1.95 -8.66 -10.26
N LEU A 80 2.72 -8.28 -9.24
CA LEU A 80 3.42 -9.27 -8.41
C LEU A 80 2.42 -10.13 -7.64
N THR A 81 1.32 -9.55 -7.18
CA THR A 81 0.26 -10.29 -6.52
C THR A 81 -0.33 -11.33 -7.47
N ARG A 82 -0.62 -10.92 -8.70
CA ARG A 82 -1.17 -11.83 -9.71
C ARG A 82 -0.22 -12.99 -9.98
N ILE A 83 1.07 -12.70 -10.19
CA ILE A 83 2.08 -13.72 -10.46
C ILE A 83 2.16 -14.70 -9.28
N SER A 84 2.17 -14.18 -8.06
CA SER A 84 2.27 -14.99 -6.86
C SER A 84 1.05 -15.90 -6.69
N LEU A 85 -0.15 -15.40 -6.99
CA LEU A 85 -1.37 -16.21 -6.92
C LEU A 85 -1.40 -17.29 -8.00
N GLU A 86 -0.91 -16.98 -9.21
CA GLU A 86 -0.80 -17.95 -10.29
C GLU A 86 0.20 -19.05 -9.94
N ASP A 87 1.31 -18.67 -9.31
CA ASP A 87 2.32 -19.62 -8.85
C ASP A 87 1.73 -20.56 -7.80
N LYS A 88 0.99 -20.02 -6.84
CA LYS A 88 0.31 -20.83 -5.82
C LYS A 88 -0.68 -21.80 -6.45
N ALA A 89 -1.45 -21.36 -7.43
CA ALA A 89 -2.42 -22.21 -8.11
C ALA A 89 -1.71 -23.36 -8.83
N SER A 90 -0.55 -23.10 -9.44
CA SER A 90 0.25 -24.15 -10.09
C SER A 90 0.74 -25.18 -9.08
N GLU A 91 1.15 -24.73 -7.90
CA GLU A 91 1.59 -25.64 -6.83
C GLU A 91 0.47 -26.53 -6.35
N GLY A 92 -0.76 -26.00 -6.34
CA GLY A 92 -1.93 -26.74 -5.88
C GLY A 92 -2.40 -27.81 -6.85
N ASN A 93 -1.86 -27.81 -8.04
CA ASN A 93 -2.17 -28.80 -9.07
C ASN A 93 -1.12 -29.89 -9.12
#